data_e090fb4d0a4ddb77eaa1958d5f4c4e65
#
_entry.id   e090fb4d0a4ddb77eaa1958d5f4c4e65
#
_cell.length_a   1.000
_cell.length_b   1.000
_cell.length_c   1.000
_cell.angle_alpha   90.00
_cell.angle_beta   90.00
_cell.angle_gamma   90.00
#
_symmetry.space_group_name_H-M   'P 1'
#
loop_
_entity.id
_entity.type
_entity.pdbx_description
1 polymer ?
#
loop_
_entity_poly.entity_id
_entity_poly.type
_entity_poly.pdbx_seq_one_letter_code
_entity_poly.pdbx_strand_id
1 'polypeptide(L)'
;MARQTFVDPLRVAAVGFSSGAWVTLSVAETNAFELFVPPSNLRFRAAAAFYPPCKQAVGRPGIPTLIFIGALDDWTPAAECTNKIASWGNDGPPVELIVYPGAYHGFYYAYLQPGRTMFDHWLEYNGEAADNADHRLHQFLDRHLN
;
A
#
# COMPACT_ATOMS: atom_id res chain seq x y z
N MET A 1 20.18 6.89 -0.06
CA MET A 1 19.97 5.43 -0.11
C MET A 1 20.54 4.80 -1.38
N ALA A 2 20.12 5.17 -2.58
CA ALA A 2 20.58 4.56 -3.84
C ALA A 2 22.09 4.66 -4.16
N ARG A 3 22.87 5.44 -3.40
CA ARG A 3 24.35 5.53 -3.53
C ARG A 3 25.11 4.57 -2.63
N GLN A 4 24.40 3.79 -1.80
CA GLN A 4 25.03 2.80 -0.93
C GLN A 4 25.37 1.55 -1.75
N THR A 5 26.57 1.00 -1.55
CA THR A 5 27.05 -0.17 -2.33
C THR A 5 26.29 -1.46 -2.07
N PHE A 6 25.52 -1.52 -0.97
CA PHE A 6 24.67 -2.66 -0.60
C PHE A 6 23.21 -2.52 -1.08
N VAL A 7 22.85 -1.41 -1.76
CA VAL A 7 21.52 -1.20 -2.32
C VAL A 7 21.54 -1.38 -3.83
N ASP A 8 20.72 -2.30 -4.32
CA ASP A 8 20.45 -2.40 -5.74
C ASP A 8 19.39 -1.36 -6.14
N PRO A 9 19.74 -0.31 -6.89
CA PRO A 9 18.81 0.75 -7.27
C PRO A 9 17.72 0.29 -8.23
N LEU A 10 17.84 -0.90 -8.82
CA LEU A 10 16.85 -1.49 -9.71
C LEU A 10 15.85 -2.39 -8.96
N ARG A 11 16.05 -2.60 -7.66
CA ARG A 11 15.24 -3.50 -6.82
C ARG A 11 14.69 -2.76 -5.58
N VAL A 12 14.03 -1.65 -5.80
CA VAL A 12 13.47 -0.81 -4.74
C VAL A 12 11.94 -0.80 -4.83
N ALA A 13 11.28 -1.05 -3.70
CA ALA A 13 9.84 -0.92 -3.56
C ALA A 13 9.47 0.22 -2.60
N ALA A 14 8.27 0.76 -2.75
CA ALA A 14 7.66 1.67 -1.78
C ALA A 14 6.65 0.89 -0.93
N VAL A 15 6.75 1.01 0.40
CA VAL A 15 5.77 0.44 1.34
C VAL A 15 5.30 1.54 2.29
N GLY A 16 4.01 1.65 2.48
CA GLY A 16 3.45 2.68 3.35
C GLY A 16 2.17 2.26 4.07
N PHE A 17 1.86 2.97 5.16
CA PHE A 17 0.75 2.69 6.06
C PHE A 17 -0.10 3.95 6.25
N SER A 18 -1.43 3.83 6.17
CA SER A 18 -2.37 4.94 6.34
C SER A 18 -2.00 6.15 5.45
N SER A 19 -1.69 7.30 6.00
CA SER A 19 -1.20 8.47 5.24
C SER A 19 0.05 8.17 4.40
N GLY A 20 0.98 7.34 4.93
CA GLY A 20 2.14 6.85 4.18
C GLY A 20 1.75 5.95 3.02
N ALA A 21 0.65 5.20 3.13
CA ALA A 21 0.10 4.41 2.02
C ALA A 21 -0.47 5.29 0.91
N TRP A 22 -1.08 6.43 1.24
CA TRP A 22 -1.46 7.44 0.24
C TRP A 22 -0.23 7.95 -0.53
N VAL A 23 0.86 8.30 0.17
CA VAL A 23 2.11 8.69 -0.48
C VAL A 23 2.64 7.56 -1.37
N THR A 24 2.56 6.31 -0.89
CA THR A 24 2.97 5.12 -1.67
C THR A 24 2.16 4.99 -2.96
N LEU A 25 0.85 5.14 -2.91
CA LEU A 25 0.01 5.14 -4.12
C LEU A 25 0.36 6.31 -5.05
N SER A 26 0.60 7.51 -4.51
CA SER A 26 0.97 8.69 -5.29
C SER A 26 2.30 8.51 -6.03
N VAL A 27 3.33 7.94 -5.38
CA VAL A 27 4.62 7.69 -6.06
C VAL A 27 4.57 6.48 -7.00
N ALA A 28 3.55 5.63 -6.88
CA ALA A 28 3.30 4.51 -7.79
C ALA A 28 2.54 4.91 -9.07
N GLU A 29 1.92 6.09 -9.12
CA GLU A 29 1.16 6.55 -10.28
C GLU A 29 2.02 6.63 -11.55
N THR A 30 1.39 6.42 -12.70
CA THR A 30 2.06 6.39 -14.02
C THR A 30 2.86 7.65 -14.30
N ASN A 31 2.36 8.82 -13.89
CA ASN A 31 2.98 10.12 -14.16
C ASN A 31 3.71 10.72 -12.94
N ALA A 32 3.82 9.98 -11.82
CA ALA A 32 4.44 10.51 -10.60
C ALA A 32 5.87 11.00 -10.82
N PHE A 33 6.61 10.34 -11.71
CA PHE A 33 8.00 10.69 -12.00
C PHE A 33 8.18 11.87 -12.97
N GLU A 34 7.13 12.31 -13.64
CA GLU A 34 7.17 13.55 -14.43
C GLU A 34 7.19 14.79 -13.54
N LEU A 35 6.58 14.68 -12.35
CA LEU A 35 6.52 15.74 -11.34
C LEU A 35 7.75 15.76 -10.40
N PHE A 36 8.36 14.60 -10.19
CA PHE A 36 9.53 14.42 -9.32
C PHE A 36 10.62 13.69 -10.10
N VAL A 37 11.53 14.43 -10.70
CA VAL A 37 12.73 13.84 -11.32
C VAL A 37 13.69 13.43 -10.21
N PRO A 38 13.73 12.15 -9.80
CA PRO A 38 14.70 11.72 -8.80
C PRO A 38 16.11 11.88 -9.36
N PRO A 39 17.07 12.31 -8.54
CA PRO A 39 18.48 12.28 -8.93
C PRO A 39 18.85 10.81 -9.18
N SER A 40 19.38 10.50 -10.37
CA SER A 40 19.62 9.15 -10.88
C SER A 40 18.34 8.43 -11.36
N ASN A 41 18.51 7.47 -12.23
CA ASN A 41 17.44 6.65 -12.84
C ASN A 41 16.71 5.72 -11.83
N LEU A 42 16.63 6.10 -10.56
CA LEU A 42 15.95 5.35 -9.51
C LEU A 42 14.45 5.32 -9.80
N ARG A 43 13.88 4.13 -9.83
CA ARG A 43 12.44 3.90 -9.97
C ARG A 43 12.00 2.83 -8.99
N PHE A 44 10.84 3.02 -8.38
CA PHE A 44 10.21 1.92 -7.66
C PHE A 44 9.74 0.85 -8.65
N ARG A 45 9.98 -0.41 -8.30
CA ARG A 45 9.59 -1.58 -9.10
C ARG A 45 8.27 -2.17 -8.65
N ALA A 46 7.88 -1.90 -7.40
CA ALA A 46 6.65 -2.35 -6.80
C ALA A 46 6.20 -1.38 -5.69
N ALA A 47 4.93 -1.40 -5.36
CA ALA A 47 4.35 -0.62 -4.26
C ALA A 47 3.44 -1.49 -3.39
N ALA A 48 3.47 -1.31 -2.07
CA ALA A 48 2.53 -1.94 -1.15
C ALA A 48 1.93 -0.90 -0.19
N ALA A 49 0.62 -0.85 -0.11
CA ALA A 49 -0.14 0.16 0.62
C ALA A 49 -1.05 -0.51 1.65
N PHE A 50 -0.82 -0.23 2.94
CA PHE A 50 -1.62 -0.74 4.04
C PHE A 50 -2.68 0.30 4.44
N TYR A 51 -3.95 -0.09 4.37
CA TYR A 51 -5.12 0.73 4.69
C TYR A 51 -5.03 2.17 4.16
N PRO A 52 -4.83 2.34 2.82
CA PRO A 52 -4.72 3.65 2.21
C PRO A 52 -6.07 4.35 2.09
N PRO A 53 -6.11 5.68 2.14
CA PRO A 53 -7.31 6.45 1.76
C PRO A 53 -7.49 6.44 0.24
N CYS A 54 -7.98 5.33 -0.32
CA CYS A 54 -8.08 5.08 -1.75
C CYS A 54 -8.89 6.14 -2.51
N LYS A 55 -9.86 6.78 -1.87
CA LYS A 55 -10.62 7.90 -2.45
C LYS A 55 -9.74 9.05 -2.90
N GLN A 56 -8.61 9.27 -2.20
CA GLN A 56 -7.67 10.36 -2.49
C GLN A 56 -6.64 10.00 -3.58
N ALA A 57 -6.53 8.73 -3.98
CA ALA A 57 -5.66 8.33 -5.08
C ALA A 57 -6.15 8.95 -6.39
N VAL A 58 -5.27 9.58 -7.14
CA VAL A 58 -5.63 10.33 -8.35
C VAL A 58 -5.56 9.42 -9.57
N GLY A 59 -4.36 8.96 -9.93
CA GLY A 59 -4.10 8.16 -11.12
C GLY A 59 -4.00 6.67 -10.84
N ARG A 60 -3.98 5.89 -11.92
CA ARG A 60 -3.69 4.46 -11.85
C ARG A 60 -2.20 4.24 -11.55
N PRO A 61 -1.84 3.26 -10.70
CA PRO A 61 -0.45 2.85 -10.55
C PRO A 61 0.19 2.39 -11.86
N GLY A 62 1.38 2.90 -12.15
CA GLY A 62 2.22 2.51 -13.28
C GLY A 62 3.20 1.39 -12.99
N ILE A 63 3.16 0.82 -11.78
CA ILE A 63 3.95 -0.30 -11.31
C ILE A 63 3.06 -1.31 -10.58
N PRO A 64 3.45 -2.60 -10.48
CA PRO A 64 2.74 -3.58 -9.67
C PRO A 64 2.47 -3.06 -8.27
N THR A 65 1.22 -3.12 -7.84
CA THR A 65 0.78 -2.53 -6.57
C THR A 65 -0.08 -3.51 -5.79
N LEU A 66 0.21 -3.66 -4.49
CA LEU A 66 -0.54 -4.49 -3.55
C LEU A 66 -1.17 -3.60 -2.48
N ILE A 67 -2.48 -3.75 -2.27
CA ILE A 67 -3.24 -3.00 -1.27
C ILE A 67 -3.81 -3.95 -0.24
N PHE A 68 -3.58 -3.65 1.04
CA PHE A 68 -4.14 -4.37 2.17
C PHE A 68 -5.10 -3.46 2.94
N ILE A 69 -6.30 -3.95 3.27
CA ILE A 69 -7.30 -3.15 3.98
C ILE A 69 -8.18 -4.02 4.87
N GLY A 70 -8.62 -3.48 5.99
CA GLY A 70 -9.59 -4.13 6.87
C GLY A 70 -11.01 -3.98 6.35
N ALA A 71 -11.83 -5.04 6.46
CA ALA A 71 -13.24 -4.98 6.09
C ALA A 71 -14.06 -4.08 7.03
N LEU A 72 -13.58 -3.89 8.28
CA LEU A 72 -14.21 -3.04 9.30
C LEU A 72 -13.53 -1.68 9.43
N ASP A 73 -12.64 -1.33 8.50
CA ASP A 73 -11.98 -0.03 8.48
C ASP A 73 -13.00 1.06 8.14
N ASP A 74 -13.35 1.88 9.13
CA ASP A 74 -14.29 2.98 9.01
C ASP A 74 -13.61 4.33 8.72
N TRP A 75 -12.28 4.38 8.80
CA TRP A 75 -11.49 5.57 8.47
C TRP A 75 -11.14 5.63 6.98
N THR A 76 -10.72 4.48 6.44
CA THR A 76 -10.40 4.31 5.02
C THR A 76 -11.17 3.08 4.48
N PRO A 77 -12.48 3.20 4.22
CA PRO A 77 -13.34 2.05 3.91
C PRO A 77 -12.88 1.22 2.71
N ALA A 78 -12.87 -0.10 2.85
CA ALA A 78 -12.47 -1.04 1.80
C ALA A 78 -13.23 -0.84 0.48
N ALA A 79 -14.50 -0.43 0.56
CA ALA A 79 -15.31 -0.12 -0.62
C ALA A 79 -14.72 1.01 -1.48
N GLU A 80 -14.04 1.98 -0.87
CA GLU A 80 -13.37 3.06 -1.62
C GLU A 80 -12.21 2.53 -2.46
N CYS A 81 -11.44 1.56 -1.94
CA CYS A 81 -10.37 0.89 -2.69
C CYS A 81 -10.95 0.04 -3.83
N THR A 82 -11.99 -0.73 -3.56
CA THR A 82 -12.66 -1.54 -4.59
C THR A 82 -13.18 -0.68 -5.75
N ASN A 83 -13.88 0.41 -5.42
CA ASN A 83 -14.42 1.34 -6.43
C ASN A 83 -13.31 2.06 -7.20
N LYS A 84 -12.24 2.47 -6.52
CA LYS A 84 -11.10 3.14 -7.15
C LYS A 84 -10.40 2.21 -8.14
N ILE A 85 -10.10 0.98 -7.76
CA ILE A 85 -9.47 -0.02 -8.63
C ILE A 85 -10.35 -0.30 -9.85
N ALA A 86 -11.66 -0.46 -9.66
CA ALA A 86 -12.61 -0.63 -10.76
C ALA A 86 -12.58 0.57 -11.73
N SER A 87 -12.46 1.79 -11.22
CA SER A 87 -12.39 3.01 -12.04
C SER A 87 -11.12 3.12 -12.88
N TRP A 88 -10.03 2.48 -12.47
CA TRP A 88 -8.77 2.47 -13.20
C TRP A 88 -8.78 1.52 -14.42
N GLY A 89 -9.72 0.58 -14.50
CA GLY A 89 -9.74 -0.43 -15.54
C GLY A 89 -8.61 -1.44 -15.44
N ASN A 90 -8.43 -2.24 -16.49
CA ASN A 90 -7.47 -3.34 -16.49
C ASN A 90 -6.19 -3.06 -17.29
N ASP A 91 -6.08 -1.90 -17.93
CA ASP A 91 -4.93 -1.58 -18.77
C ASP A 91 -3.74 -1.10 -17.92
N GLY A 92 -2.69 -1.92 -17.84
CA GLY A 92 -1.46 -1.59 -17.13
C GLY A 92 -1.03 -2.64 -16.11
N PRO A 93 -0.04 -2.31 -15.24
CA PRO A 93 0.47 -3.22 -14.22
C PRO A 93 -0.61 -3.73 -13.27
N PRO A 94 -0.46 -4.94 -12.68
CA PRO A 94 -1.46 -5.51 -11.77
C PRO A 94 -1.61 -4.66 -10.52
N VAL A 95 -2.87 -4.48 -10.09
CA VAL A 95 -3.22 -3.92 -8.78
C VAL A 95 -4.01 -4.99 -8.02
N GLU A 96 -3.40 -5.52 -6.97
CA GLU A 96 -4.00 -6.54 -6.11
C GLU A 96 -4.59 -5.88 -4.86
N LEU A 97 -5.82 -6.26 -4.47
CA LEU A 97 -6.48 -5.83 -3.25
C LEU A 97 -6.76 -7.03 -2.36
N ILE A 98 -6.30 -6.97 -1.12
CA ILE A 98 -6.62 -7.95 -0.09
C ILE A 98 -7.43 -7.27 1.00
N VAL A 99 -8.66 -7.75 1.19
CA VAL A 99 -9.56 -7.27 2.24
C VAL A 99 -9.62 -8.29 3.36
N TYR A 100 -9.26 -7.88 4.58
CA TYR A 100 -9.23 -8.75 5.76
C TYR A 100 -10.53 -8.68 6.54
N PRO A 101 -11.32 -9.77 6.60
CA PRO A 101 -12.50 -9.84 7.46
C PRO A 101 -12.13 -9.59 8.93
N GLY A 102 -12.96 -8.83 9.64
CA GLY A 102 -12.76 -8.56 11.07
C GLY A 102 -11.59 -7.63 11.42
N ALA A 103 -10.89 -7.09 10.44
CA ALA A 103 -9.79 -6.15 10.67
C ALA A 103 -10.25 -4.70 10.53
N TYR A 104 -9.74 -3.84 11.43
CA TYR A 104 -9.96 -2.40 11.47
C TYR A 104 -8.77 -1.63 10.91
N HIS A 105 -8.87 -0.28 10.92
CA HIS A 105 -7.73 0.58 10.61
C HIS A 105 -6.55 0.30 11.54
N GLY A 106 -5.33 0.25 10.99
CA GLY A 106 -4.14 0.01 11.79
C GLY A 106 -3.96 -1.46 12.22
N PHE A 107 -4.66 -2.42 11.63
CA PHE A 107 -4.64 -3.85 12.01
C PHE A 107 -3.23 -4.45 12.12
N TYR A 108 -2.26 -3.84 11.51
CA TYR A 108 -0.87 -4.30 11.47
C TYR A 108 -0.06 -3.94 12.73
N TYR A 109 -0.51 -2.95 13.52
CA TYR A 109 0.27 -2.43 14.64
C TYR A 109 -0.11 -3.09 15.97
N ALA A 110 0.77 -3.96 16.51
CA ALA A 110 0.53 -4.70 17.76
C ALA A 110 0.25 -3.79 18.97
N TYR A 111 0.77 -2.55 18.99
CA TYR A 111 0.52 -1.58 20.08
C TYR A 111 -0.94 -1.07 20.13
N LEU A 112 -1.73 -1.37 19.11
CA LEU A 112 -3.17 -1.04 19.09
C LEU A 112 -4.05 -2.07 19.81
N GLN A 113 -3.47 -3.08 20.46
CA GLN A 113 -4.23 -3.98 21.34
C GLN A 113 -4.49 -3.30 22.70
N PRO A 114 -5.70 -3.38 23.29
CA PRO A 114 -6.89 -4.15 22.85
C PRO A 114 -7.84 -3.37 21.93
N GLY A 115 -7.40 -2.36 21.26
CA GLY A 115 -8.17 -1.44 20.44
C GLY A 115 -8.38 -0.08 21.12
N ARG A 116 -8.56 0.95 20.32
CA ARG A 116 -8.83 2.32 20.79
C ARG A 116 -9.50 3.18 19.74
N THR A 117 -10.26 4.16 20.20
CA THR A 117 -10.78 5.21 19.32
C THR A 117 -9.73 6.32 19.14
N MET A 118 -9.49 6.70 17.89
CA MET A 118 -8.66 7.86 17.52
C MET A 118 -9.39 8.64 16.42
N PHE A 119 -9.58 9.95 16.60
CA PHE A 119 -10.28 10.84 15.65
C PHE A 119 -11.66 10.26 15.22
N ASP A 120 -12.42 9.76 16.20
CA ASP A 120 -13.73 9.14 16.05
C ASP A 120 -13.76 7.82 15.25
N HIS A 121 -12.60 7.22 14.95
CA HIS A 121 -12.45 5.92 14.29
C HIS A 121 -11.91 4.86 15.24
N TRP A 122 -12.35 3.60 15.05
CA TRP A 122 -11.84 2.47 15.83
C TRP A 122 -10.60 1.88 15.17
N LEU A 123 -9.52 1.76 15.93
CA LEU A 123 -8.27 1.13 15.51
C LEU A 123 -7.98 -0.07 16.41
N GLU A 124 -7.65 -1.20 15.80
CA GLU A 124 -7.35 -2.42 16.55
C GLU A 124 -6.36 -3.31 15.80
N TYR A 125 -5.42 -3.91 16.54
CA TYR A 125 -4.52 -4.92 16.00
C TYR A 125 -5.29 -6.20 15.70
N ASN A 126 -5.00 -6.81 14.56
CA ASN A 126 -5.48 -8.14 14.20
C ASN A 126 -4.28 -9.01 13.78
N GLY A 127 -3.84 -9.91 14.67
CA GLY A 127 -2.63 -10.71 14.47
C GLY A 127 -2.71 -11.61 13.24
N GLU A 128 -3.85 -12.26 12.99
CA GLU A 128 -4.03 -13.12 11.81
C GLU A 128 -3.92 -12.32 10.50
N ALA A 129 -4.55 -11.16 10.45
CA ALA A 129 -4.46 -10.28 9.29
C ALA A 129 -3.02 -9.75 9.11
N ALA A 130 -2.33 -9.38 10.19
CA ALA A 130 -0.96 -8.87 10.15
C ALA A 130 0.02 -9.95 9.64
N ASP A 131 -0.05 -11.16 10.18
CA ASP A 131 0.82 -12.29 9.78
C ASP A 131 0.58 -12.68 8.32
N ASN A 132 -0.69 -12.71 7.89
CA ASN A 132 -1.02 -12.98 6.49
C ASN A 132 -0.53 -11.86 5.58
N ALA A 133 -0.68 -10.59 5.98
CA ALA A 133 -0.21 -9.45 5.21
C ALA A 133 1.31 -9.47 5.02
N ASP A 134 2.07 -9.83 6.07
CA ASP A 134 3.52 -10.02 5.99
C ASP A 134 3.89 -11.08 4.96
N HIS A 135 3.26 -12.26 5.06
CA HIS A 135 3.52 -13.34 4.13
C HIS A 135 3.20 -12.94 2.67
N ARG A 136 2.06 -12.30 2.46
CA ARG A 136 1.65 -11.81 1.13
C ARG A 136 2.56 -10.71 0.60
N LEU A 137 3.02 -9.80 1.47
CA LEU A 137 3.98 -8.77 1.12
C LEU A 137 5.31 -9.37 0.64
N HIS A 138 5.87 -10.33 1.39
CA HIS A 138 7.11 -11.01 0.99
C HIS A 138 6.97 -11.70 -0.35
N GLN A 139 5.90 -12.48 -0.56
CA GLN A 139 5.63 -13.13 -1.85
C GLN A 139 5.51 -12.12 -3.00
N PHE A 140 4.87 -10.99 -2.76
CA PHE A 140 4.71 -9.93 -3.74
C PHE A 140 6.05 -9.28 -4.09
N LEU A 141 6.85 -8.93 -3.09
CA LEU A 141 8.17 -8.33 -3.29
C LEU A 141 9.12 -9.31 -4.02
N ASP A 142 9.11 -10.59 -3.67
CA ASP A 142 9.92 -11.62 -4.35
C ASP A 142 9.57 -11.73 -5.84
N ARG A 143 8.28 -11.65 -6.19
CA ARG A 143 7.85 -11.68 -7.60
C ARG A 143 8.29 -10.48 -8.42
N HIS A 144 8.37 -9.31 -7.80
CA HIS A 144 8.53 -8.06 -8.54
C HIS A 144 9.91 -7.39 -8.37
N LEU A 145 10.73 -7.85 -7.43
CA LEU A 145 12.09 -7.35 -7.21
C LEU A 145 13.19 -8.34 -7.62
N ASN A 146 12.87 -9.59 -7.93
CA ASN A 146 13.85 -10.61 -8.39
C ASN A 146 13.97 -10.68 -9.90
#